data_08d062aec3577a9091a62e93d02f0e79
#
_entry.id   08d062aec3577a9091a62e93d02f0e79
#
_cell.length_a   1.000
_cell.length_b   1.000
_cell.length_c   1.000
_cell.angle_alpha   90.00
_cell.angle_beta   90.00
_cell.angle_gamma   90.00
#
_symmetry.space_group_name_H-M   'P 1'
#
loop_
_entity.id
_entity.type
_entity.pdbx_description
1 polymer ?
#
loop_
_entity_poly.entity_id
_entity_poly.type
_entity_poly.pdbx_seq_one_letter_code
_entity_poly.pdbx_strand_id
1 'polypeptide(L)'
;VNKSSKEDVLKFMKKHPIFMAKPVIGTCGKGIEKIDTKNYQSLEEIYAYLTGEDRNYELEELIIQDDTVSKIYPGSINTVRIVTIVDDDGTPHIICAYFRIGNGKYVDNFNSGGMVAPVNEETGEVMDKAIDKKKNLYAYHPATNAQIKGFIFPDWDKALKLVKEASKVVKEMRYIGWDVCFSNKGPILVEGNEYPGHDIYQLPEHTHDHYGIWPKFTKAFKK
;
A
#
# COMPACT_ATOMS: atom_id res chain seq x y z
N VAL A 1 -2.36 -11.01 18.05
CA VAL A 1 -3.37 -11.46 19.04
C VAL A 1 -2.72 -12.31 20.14
N ASN A 2 -1.93 -13.33 19.80
CA ASN A 2 -1.37 -14.29 20.77
C ASN A 2 -0.37 -13.67 21.77
N LYS A 3 0.15 -12.47 21.52
CA LYS A 3 1.03 -11.72 22.43
C LYS A 3 0.29 -10.66 23.27
N SER A 4 -0.99 -10.46 23.03
CA SER A 4 -1.83 -9.48 23.73
C SER A 4 -2.72 -10.18 24.75
N SER A 5 -3.13 -9.48 25.81
CA SER A 5 -4.11 -10.04 26.74
C SER A 5 -5.47 -10.19 26.05
N LYS A 6 -6.27 -11.16 26.49
CA LYS A 6 -7.65 -11.32 26.00
C LYS A 6 -8.46 -10.06 26.18
N GLU A 7 -8.27 -9.35 27.30
CA GLU A 7 -8.96 -8.11 27.62
C GLU A 7 -8.66 -7.01 26.61
N ASP A 8 -7.39 -6.82 26.20
CA ASP A 8 -6.98 -5.84 25.21
C ASP A 8 -7.58 -6.13 23.84
N VAL A 9 -7.59 -7.42 23.44
CA VAL A 9 -8.19 -7.86 22.19
C VAL A 9 -9.71 -7.58 22.17
N LEU A 10 -10.42 -7.93 23.24
CA LEU A 10 -11.85 -7.64 23.34
C LEU A 10 -12.14 -6.13 23.37
N LYS A 11 -11.31 -5.34 24.03
CA LYS A 11 -11.39 -3.87 24.05
C LYS A 11 -11.19 -3.29 22.65
N PHE A 12 -10.21 -3.79 21.90
CA PHE A 12 -10.00 -3.41 20.50
C PHE A 12 -11.25 -3.69 19.66
N MET A 13 -11.81 -4.90 19.72
CA MET A 13 -12.98 -5.29 18.94
C MET A 13 -14.24 -4.48 19.30
N LYS A 14 -14.39 -4.11 20.57
CA LYS A 14 -15.49 -3.20 21.01
C LYS A 14 -15.35 -1.81 20.40
N LYS A 15 -14.12 -1.30 20.32
CA LYS A 15 -13.82 0.03 19.75
C LYS A 15 -13.92 0.03 18.23
N HIS A 16 -13.54 -1.08 17.60
CA HIS A 16 -13.47 -1.24 16.15
C HIS A 16 -14.36 -2.43 15.74
N PRO A 17 -15.68 -2.25 15.56
CA PRO A 17 -16.60 -3.34 15.23
C PRO A 17 -16.36 -3.93 13.84
N ILE A 18 -15.67 -3.22 12.96
CA ILE A 18 -15.15 -3.72 11.69
C ILE A 18 -13.65 -3.48 11.68
N PHE A 19 -12.87 -4.53 11.45
CA PHE A 19 -11.41 -4.46 11.46
C PHE A 19 -10.78 -5.47 10.50
N MET A 20 -9.49 -5.33 10.23
CA MET A 20 -8.70 -6.29 9.47
C MET A 20 -7.96 -7.23 10.41
N ALA A 21 -7.99 -8.52 10.10
CA ALA A 21 -7.16 -9.53 10.73
C ALA A 21 -6.13 -10.00 9.71
N LYS A 22 -4.85 -9.76 9.97
CA LYS A 22 -3.73 -10.11 9.08
C LYS A 22 -2.91 -11.22 9.72
N PRO A 23 -2.63 -12.34 9.03
CA PRO A 23 -1.68 -13.32 9.53
C PRO A 23 -0.31 -12.66 9.73
N VAL A 24 0.31 -12.91 10.89
CA VAL A 24 1.67 -12.42 11.21
C VAL A 24 2.72 -13.02 10.26
N ILE A 25 2.46 -14.20 9.73
CA ILE A 25 3.29 -14.87 8.73
C ILE A 25 2.45 -15.00 7.45
N GLY A 26 2.87 -14.32 6.39
CA GLY A 26 2.17 -14.34 5.11
C GLY A 26 2.77 -13.35 4.12
N THR A 27 2.46 -13.51 2.86
CA THR A 27 2.90 -12.60 1.79
C THR A 27 1.76 -12.32 0.82
N CYS A 28 1.83 -11.19 0.12
CA CYS A 28 0.90 -10.85 -0.96
C CYS A 28 -0.59 -10.80 -0.55
N GLY A 29 -0.89 -10.46 0.70
CA GLY A 29 -2.26 -10.32 1.18
C GLY A 29 -3.01 -11.65 1.38
N LYS A 30 -2.33 -12.80 1.36
CA LYS A 30 -2.96 -14.10 1.61
C LYS A 30 -3.40 -14.23 3.06
N GLY A 31 -4.65 -14.68 3.26
CA GLY A 31 -5.20 -14.89 4.59
C GLY A 31 -5.62 -13.63 5.33
N ILE A 32 -5.57 -12.45 4.70
CA ILE A 32 -6.12 -11.22 5.27
C ILE A 32 -7.64 -11.33 5.25
N GLU A 33 -8.26 -11.09 6.39
CA GLU A 33 -9.70 -11.18 6.58
C GLU A 33 -10.25 -9.85 7.09
N LYS A 34 -11.39 -9.44 6.54
CA LYS A 34 -12.19 -8.34 7.08
C LYS A 34 -13.23 -8.94 8.02
N ILE A 35 -13.11 -8.63 9.30
CA ILE A 35 -14.02 -9.08 10.34
C ILE A 35 -15.04 -7.99 10.60
N ASP A 36 -16.33 -8.34 10.50
CA ASP A 36 -17.45 -7.54 11.01
C ASP A 36 -18.03 -8.29 12.22
N THR A 37 -17.96 -7.69 13.40
CA THR A 37 -18.40 -8.31 14.65
C THR A 37 -19.88 -8.68 14.65
N LYS A 38 -20.70 -8.05 13.80
CA LYS A 38 -22.13 -8.35 13.66
C LYS A 38 -22.40 -9.72 13.05
N ASN A 39 -21.42 -10.31 12.37
CA ASN A 39 -21.55 -11.63 11.73
C ASN A 39 -21.27 -12.80 12.69
N TYR A 40 -20.98 -12.51 13.96
CA TYR A 40 -20.65 -13.48 15.00
C TYR A 40 -21.62 -13.36 16.20
N GLN A 41 -21.78 -14.44 16.96
CA GLN A 41 -22.67 -14.45 18.11
C GLN A 41 -22.11 -13.64 19.29
N SER A 42 -20.78 -13.60 19.44
CA SER A 42 -20.11 -12.87 20.51
C SER A 42 -18.67 -12.49 20.13
N LEU A 43 -18.08 -11.56 20.88
CA LEU A 43 -16.65 -11.22 20.73
C LEU A 43 -15.73 -12.35 21.20
N GLU A 44 -16.20 -13.18 22.13
CA GLU A 44 -15.50 -14.37 22.59
C GLU A 44 -15.38 -15.41 21.49
N GLU A 45 -16.41 -15.56 20.65
CA GLU A 45 -16.36 -16.43 19.46
C GLU A 45 -15.28 -15.93 18.47
N ILE A 46 -15.24 -14.64 18.20
CA ILE A 46 -14.21 -14.04 17.34
C ILE A 46 -12.82 -14.26 17.95
N TYR A 47 -12.67 -14.05 19.26
CA TYR A 47 -11.41 -14.28 19.94
C TYR A 47 -10.94 -15.74 19.81
N ALA A 48 -11.84 -16.70 20.04
CA ALA A 48 -11.53 -18.13 19.86
C ALA A 48 -11.14 -18.46 18.42
N TYR A 49 -11.84 -17.86 17.44
CA TYR A 49 -11.51 -17.98 16.02
C TYR A 49 -10.09 -17.48 15.71
N LEU A 50 -9.74 -16.28 16.21
CA LEU A 50 -8.44 -15.64 15.94
C LEU A 50 -7.26 -16.30 16.70
N THR A 51 -7.52 -17.07 17.76
CA THR A 51 -6.52 -17.75 18.59
C THR A 51 -6.53 -19.26 18.44
N GLY A 52 -7.28 -19.82 17.49
CA GLY A 52 -7.31 -21.26 17.20
C GLY A 52 -5.94 -21.83 16.82
N GLU A 53 -5.84 -23.15 16.70
CA GLU A 53 -4.61 -23.84 16.34
C GLU A 53 -4.01 -23.28 15.05
N ASP A 54 -2.71 -23.03 15.05
CA ASP A 54 -1.90 -22.48 13.95
C ASP A 54 -2.31 -21.07 13.49
N ARG A 55 -3.11 -20.33 14.27
CA ARG A 55 -3.53 -18.96 13.94
C ARG A 55 -2.76 -17.94 14.76
N ASN A 56 -2.19 -16.97 14.09
CA ASN A 56 -1.55 -15.83 14.72
C ASN A 56 -1.82 -14.59 13.85
N TYR A 57 -2.72 -13.74 14.35
CA TYR A 57 -3.17 -12.55 13.65
C TYR A 57 -2.71 -11.27 14.33
N GLU A 58 -2.42 -10.27 13.51
CA GLU A 58 -2.39 -8.86 13.87
C GLU A 58 -3.75 -8.25 13.54
N LEU A 59 -4.30 -7.45 14.47
CA LEU A 59 -5.57 -6.75 14.27
C LEU A 59 -5.30 -5.30 13.98
N GLU A 60 -5.87 -4.81 12.88
CA GLU A 60 -5.71 -3.44 12.45
C GLU A 60 -7.08 -2.74 12.32
N GLU A 61 -7.10 -1.45 12.67
CA GLU A 61 -8.22 -0.58 12.39
C GLU A 61 -8.48 -0.52 10.89
N LEU A 62 -9.75 -0.52 10.49
CA LEU A 62 -10.11 -0.37 9.08
C LEU A 62 -9.72 1.04 8.60
N ILE A 63 -8.87 1.11 7.60
CA ILE A 63 -8.53 2.37 6.94
C ILE A 63 -9.72 2.82 6.09
N ILE A 64 -10.16 4.05 6.29
CA ILE A 64 -11.17 4.70 5.44
C ILE A 64 -10.40 5.49 4.39
N GLN A 65 -10.40 4.96 3.17
CA GLN A 65 -9.74 5.58 2.03
C GLN A 65 -10.37 6.93 1.69
N ASP A 66 -9.58 7.90 1.26
CA ASP A 66 -10.05 9.18 0.74
C ASP A 66 -11.06 9.00 -0.39
N ASP A 67 -12.10 9.83 -0.41
CA ASP A 67 -13.21 9.71 -1.36
C ASP A 67 -12.77 9.88 -2.82
N THR A 68 -11.74 10.69 -3.08
CA THR A 68 -11.24 10.90 -4.45
C THR A 68 -10.51 9.66 -4.96
N VAL A 69 -9.71 9.00 -4.11
CA VAL A 69 -9.04 7.75 -4.42
C VAL A 69 -10.05 6.60 -4.52
N SER A 70 -11.07 6.59 -3.66
CA SER A 70 -12.16 5.60 -3.67
C SER A 70 -12.97 5.64 -4.96
N LYS A 71 -13.08 6.79 -5.63
CA LYS A 71 -13.73 6.90 -6.95
C LYS A 71 -13.02 6.08 -8.03
N ILE A 72 -11.71 5.89 -7.92
CA ILE A 72 -10.98 5.03 -8.85
C ILE A 72 -11.42 3.59 -8.67
N TYR A 73 -11.32 3.06 -7.43
CA TYR A 73 -11.85 1.74 -7.09
C TYR A 73 -12.16 1.64 -5.60
N PRO A 74 -13.45 1.48 -5.22
CA PRO A 74 -13.86 1.40 -3.81
C PRO A 74 -13.76 0.00 -3.21
N GLY A 75 -13.49 -1.03 -4.02
CA GLY A 75 -13.50 -2.43 -3.58
C GLY A 75 -12.27 -2.87 -2.78
N SER A 76 -11.20 -2.06 -2.79
CA SER A 76 -9.99 -2.26 -1.99
C SER A 76 -9.42 -0.92 -1.55
N ILE A 77 -8.50 -0.96 -0.59
CA ILE A 77 -7.54 0.14 -0.43
C ILE A 77 -6.64 0.13 -1.66
N ASN A 78 -6.45 1.30 -2.26
CA ASN A 78 -5.55 1.51 -3.38
C ASN A 78 -4.35 2.30 -2.86
N THR A 79 -3.17 1.71 -2.91
CA THR A 79 -1.96 2.30 -2.34
C THR A 79 -1.05 2.91 -3.40
N VAL A 80 -0.20 3.83 -3.01
CA VAL A 80 0.95 4.21 -3.82
C VAL A 80 2.19 3.56 -3.21
N ARG A 81 2.91 2.76 -4.00
CA ARG A 81 4.24 2.32 -3.65
C ARG A 81 5.20 3.48 -3.90
N ILE A 82 5.80 4.02 -2.85
CA ILE A 82 6.85 5.04 -2.93
C ILE A 82 8.16 4.38 -2.53
N VAL A 83 9.13 4.37 -3.44
CA VAL A 83 10.44 3.75 -3.21
C VAL A 83 11.43 4.81 -2.77
N THR A 84 12.08 4.58 -1.63
CA THR A 84 13.09 5.46 -1.07
C THR A 84 14.45 4.77 -0.98
N ILE A 85 15.51 5.56 -1.11
CA ILE A 85 16.87 5.16 -0.75
C ILE A 85 17.49 6.24 0.14
N VAL A 86 18.23 5.82 1.17
CA VAL A 86 18.94 6.73 2.06
C VAL A 86 20.41 6.71 1.65
N ASP A 87 20.97 7.87 1.34
CA ASP A 87 22.40 8.00 0.97
C ASP A 87 23.35 7.86 2.17
N ASP A 88 24.66 7.99 1.91
CA ASP A 88 25.67 7.84 2.95
C ASP A 88 25.63 8.96 4.00
N ASP A 89 25.06 10.10 3.67
CA ASP A 89 24.89 11.24 4.57
C ASP A 89 23.58 11.14 5.40
N GLY A 90 22.79 10.07 5.17
CA GLY A 90 21.51 9.83 5.86
C GLY A 90 20.33 10.59 5.25
N THR A 91 20.49 11.11 4.02
CA THR A 91 19.43 11.85 3.32
C THR A 91 18.55 10.88 2.53
N PRO A 92 17.22 10.85 2.75
CA PRO A 92 16.30 10.02 1.98
C PRO A 92 15.96 10.68 0.64
N HIS A 93 16.10 9.89 -0.43
CA HIS A 93 15.74 10.25 -1.80
C HIS A 93 14.55 9.42 -2.26
N ILE A 94 13.60 10.04 -2.96
CA ILE A 94 12.52 9.33 -3.65
C ILE A 94 13.05 8.85 -4.99
N ILE A 95 12.95 7.55 -5.25
CA ILE A 95 13.46 6.93 -6.48
C ILE A 95 12.37 6.79 -7.52
N CYS A 96 11.20 6.32 -7.11
CA CYS A 96 10.02 6.20 -7.96
C CYS A 96 8.76 6.12 -7.13
N ALA A 97 7.63 6.36 -7.79
CA ALA A 97 6.31 6.12 -7.23
C ALA A 97 5.41 5.46 -8.29
N TYR A 98 4.56 4.53 -7.85
CA TYR A 98 3.54 3.95 -8.71
C TYR A 98 2.27 3.63 -7.94
N PHE A 99 1.16 3.93 -8.58
CA PHE A 99 -0.18 3.68 -8.07
C PHE A 99 -0.51 2.20 -8.21
N ARG A 100 -0.94 1.56 -7.15
CA ARG A 100 -1.47 0.19 -7.11
C ARG A 100 -2.98 0.28 -6.99
N ILE A 101 -3.67 -0.32 -7.95
CA ILE A 101 -5.11 -0.19 -8.12
C ILE A 101 -5.74 -1.57 -8.04
N GLY A 102 -6.72 -1.74 -7.16
CA GLY A 102 -7.48 -2.97 -7.08
C GLY A 102 -8.33 -3.21 -8.34
N ASN A 103 -8.61 -4.48 -8.64
CA ASN A 103 -9.43 -4.87 -9.77
C ASN A 103 -10.17 -6.18 -9.47
N GLY A 104 -11.40 -6.06 -8.99
CA GLY A 104 -12.27 -7.21 -8.70
C GLY A 104 -11.95 -8.00 -7.43
N LYS A 105 -10.96 -7.55 -6.62
CA LYS A 105 -10.57 -8.17 -5.34
C LYS A 105 -10.45 -7.12 -4.24
N TYR A 106 -10.32 -7.58 -2.99
CA TYR A 106 -10.14 -6.73 -1.80
C TYR A 106 -8.71 -6.20 -1.63
N VAL A 107 -7.78 -6.54 -2.54
CA VAL A 107 -6.38 -6.14 -2.50
C VAL A 107 -5.96 -5.52 -3.83
N ASP A 108 -5.07 -4.55 -3.77
CA ASP A 108 -4.52 -3.82 -4.92
C ASP A 108 -3.25 -4.49 -5.52
N ASN A 109 -2.91 -5.69 -5.08
CA ASN A 109 -1.68 -6.35 -5.45
C ASN A 109 -1.68 -6.75 -6.94
N PHE A 110 -0.66 -6.30 -7.67
CA PHE A 110 -0.45 -6.59 -9.09
C PHE A 110 -0.45 -8.08 -9.40
N ASN A 111 0.20 -8.90 -8.57
CA ASN A 111 0.24 -10.35 -8.74
C ASN A 111 -1.10 -11.04 -8.45
N SER A 112 -2.02 -10.34 -7.78
CA SER A 112 -3.36 -10.84 -7.44
C SER A 112 -4.46 -10.34 -8.38
N GLY A 113 -4.09 -9.67 -9.49
CA GLY A 113 -5.01 -9.18 -10.51
C GLY A 113 -5.23 -7.67 -10.45
N GLY A 114 -4.54 -6.95 -9.56
CA GLY A 114 -4.51 -5.49 -9.56
C GLY A 114 -3.78 -4.90 -10.77
N MET A 115 -3.84 -3.60 -10.89
CA MET A 115 -3.17 -2.82 -11.92
C MET A 115 -2.17 -1.87 -11.30
N VAL A 116 -1.19 -1.40 -12.09
CA VAL A 116 -0.22 -0.40 -11.68
C VAL A 116 -0.11 0.72 -12.70
N ALA A 117 0.12 1.95 -12.24
CA ALA A 117 0.35 3.11 -13.11
C ALA A 117 1.48 3.98 -12.53
N PRO A 118 2.35 4.59 -13.38
CA PRO A 118 3.42 5.44 -12.91
C PRO A 118 2.87 6.73 -12.31
N VAL A 119 3.51 7.19 -11.23
CA VAL A 119 3.18 8.46 -10.56
C VAL A 119 4.39 9.37 -10.61
N ASN A 120 4.18 10.63 -10.96
CA ASN A 120 5.19 11.66 -10.87
C ASN A 120 5.57 11.89 -9.40
N GLU A 121 6.85 11.72 -9.08
CA GLU A 121 7.36 11.76 -7.71
C GLU A 121 7.26 13.16 -7.07
N GLU A 122 7.21 14.21 -7.90
CA GLU A 122 7.14 15.59 -7.41
C GLU A 122 5.71 16.07 -7.22
N THR A 123 4.81 15.68 -8.14
CA THR A 123 3.44 16.23 -8.20
C THR A 123 2.35 15.29 -7.69
N GLY A 124 2.62 13.99 -7.61
CA GLY A 124 1.62 12.97 -7.29
C GLY A 124 0.62 12.70 -8.43
N GLU A 125 0.91 13.15 -9.65
CA GLU A 125 0.08 12.90 -10.82
C GLU A 125 0.35 11.53 -11.42
N VAL A 126 -0.69 10.79 -11.76
CA VAL A 126 -0.60 9.53 -12.52
C VAL A 126 -0.27 9.85 -13.97
N MET A 127 0.94 9.50 -14.42
CA MET A 127 1.51 9.94 -15.69
C MET A 127 1.01 9.19 -16.91
N ASP A 128 0.59 7.92 -16.75
CA ASP A 128 0.16 7.09 -17.87
C ASP A 128 -0.98 6.14 -17.50
N LYS A 129 -1.43 5.35 -18.48
CA LYS A 129 -2.43 4.29 -18.29
C LYS A 129 -1.96 3.29 -17.24
N ALA A 130 -2.89 2.69 -16.52
CA ALA A 130 -2.58 1.53 -15.71
C ALA A 130 -2.36 0.30 -16.59
N ILE A 131 -1.51 -0.61 -16.14
CA ILE A 131 -1.23 -1.90 -16.77
C ILE A 131 -1.52 -3.02 -15.77
N ASP A 132 -2.10 -4.14 -16.25
CA ASP A 132 -2.25 -5.37 -15.49
C ASP A 132 -1.13 -6.38 -15.82
N LYS A 133 -1.08 -7.49 -15.09
CA LYS A 133 -0.09 -8.55 -15.30
C LYS A 133 -0.21 -9.25 -16.67
N LYS A 134 -1.37 -9.13 -17.35
CA LYS A 134 -1.62 -9.65 -18.69
C LYS A 134 -1.22 -8.64 -19.79
N LYS A 135 -0.65 -7.49 -19.39
CA LYS A 135 -0.24 -6.37 -20.26
C LYS A 135 -1.41 -5.64 -20.92
N ASN A 136 -2.61 -5.73 -20.37
CA ASN A 136 -3.71 -4.86 -20.80
C ASN A 136 -3.54 -3.46 -20.23
N LEU A 137 -3.81 -2.44 -21.04
CA LEU A 137 -3.67 -1.03 -20.70
C LEU A 137 -5.04 -0.40 -20.43
N TYR A 138 -5.15 0.38 -19.35
CA TYR A 138 -6.39 0.98 -18.88
C TYR A 138 -6.22 2.47 -18.66
N ALA A 139 -6.83 3.30 -19.52
CA ALA A 139 -6.95 4.73 -19.29
C ALA A 139 -8.03 5.04 -18.23
N TYR A 140 -9.04 4.19 -18.17
CA TYR A 140 -10.16 4.23 -17.24
C TYR A 140 -10.26 2.90 -16.50
N HIS A 141 -10.69 2.93 -15.25
CA HIS A 141 -10.86 1.72 -14.47
C HIS A 141 -12.04 0.88 -15.02
N PRO A 142 -11.85 -0.44 -15.28
CA PRO A 142 -12.84 -1.25 -16.00
C PRO A 142 -14.18 -1.42 -15.25
N ALA A 143 -14.19 -1.35 -13.92
CA ALA A 143 -15.41 -1.51 -13.12
C ALA A 143 -16.11 -0.18 -12.82
N THR A 144 -15.39 0.93 -12.67
CA THR A 144 -15.94 2.21 -12.23
C THR A 144 -16.01 3.25 -13.34
N ASN A 145 -15.30 3.02 -14.44
CA ASN A 145 -15.07 3.98 -15.52
C ASN A 145 -14.42 5.30 -15.06
N ALA A 146 -13.77 5.30 -13.88
CA ALA A 146 -13.01 6.43 -13.39
C ALA A 146 -11.71 6.59 -14.18
N GLN A 147 -11.36 7.83 -14.51
CA GLN A 147 -10.13 8.15 -15.22
C GLN A 147 -8.93 7.93 -14.32
N ILE A 148 -7.92 7.19 -14.81
CA ILE A 148 -6.69 6.85 -14.10
C ILE A 148 -5.58 7.84 -14.44
N LYS A 149 -5.23 7.96 -15.72
CA LYS A 149 -4.20 8.91 -16.17
C LYS A 149 -4.62 10.35 -15.88
N GLY A 150 -3.72 11.14 -15.29
CA GLY A 150 -3.98 12.51 -14.89
C GLY A 150 -4.67 12.66 -13.52
N PHE A 151 -4.92 11.53 -12.81
CA PHE A 151 -5.36 11.60 -11.43
C PHE A 151 -4.23 12.15 -10.55
N ILE A 152 -4.55 13.10 -9.67
CA ILE A 152 -3.60 13.72 -8.74
C ILE A 152 -3.98 13.31 -7.32
N PHE A 153 -3.01 12.74 -6.60
CA PHE A 153 -3.22 12.32 -5.21
C PHE A 153 -3.36 13.53 -4.28
N PRO A 154 -4.36 13.51 -3.38
CA PRO A 154 -4.47 14.54 -2.35
C PRO A 154 -3.29 14.46 -1.39
N ASP A 155 -2.92 15.60 -0.76
CA ASP A 155 -1.90 15.62 0.29
C ASP A 155 -0.55 14.96 -0.08
N TRP A 156 -0.15 15.02 -1.36
CA TRP A 156 1.06 14.37 -1.85
C TRP A 156 2.31 14.77 -1.09
N ASP A 157 2.48 16.06 -0.81
CA ASP A 157 3.63 16.55 -0.03
C ASP A 157 3.71 15.94 1.36
N LYS A 158 2.55 15.70 2.01
CA LYS A 158 2.49 15.02 3.32
C LYS A 158 2.92 13.56 3.20
N ALA A 159 2.55 12.88 2.10
CA ALA A 159 2.98 11.51 1.84
C ALA A 159 4.50 11.42 1.64
N LEU A 160 5.09 12.34 0.86
CA LEU A 160 6.54 12.41 0.67
C LEU A 160 7.28 12.70 1.98
N LYS A 161 6.76 13.61 2.80
CA LYS A 161 7.33 13.89 4.13
C LYS A 161 7.28 12.65 5.01
N LEU A 162 6.13 11.98 5.06
CA LEU A 162 5.91 10.78 5.87
C LEU A 162 6.90 9.67 5.53
N VAL A 163 7.07 9.32 4.25
CA VAL A 163 8.01 8.26 3.84
C VAL A 163 9.47 8.65 4.07
N LYS A 164 9.84 9.93 3.91
CA LYS A 164 11.19 10.41 4.23
C LYS A 164 11.49 10.36 5.73
N GLU A 165 10.53 10.64 6.58
CA GLU A 165 10.67 10.51 8.04
C GLU A 165 10.77 9.03 8.43
N ALA A 166 9.90 8.17 7.90
CA ALA A 166 9.92 6.74 8.15
C ALA A 166 11.22 6.07 7.72
N SER A 167 11.81 6.50 6.59
CA SER A 167 13.08 5.97 6.07
C SER A 167 14.28 6.19 7.01
N LYS A 168 14.16 7.08 8.00
CA LYS A 168 15.22 7.37 8.98
C LYS A 168 15.10 6.56 10.27
N VAL A 169 13.99 5.85 10.47
CA VAL A 169 13.70 5.16 11.74
C VAL A 169 14.61 3.95 11.94
N VAL A 170 14.82 3.16 10.88
CA VAL A 170 15.70 1.98 10.91
C VAL A 170 16.89 2.26 9.99
N LYS A 171 18.02 2.66 10.57
CA LYS A 171 19.20 3.14 9.83
C LYS A 171 19.82 2.11 8.90
N GLU A 172 19.70 0.83 9.26
CA GLU A 172 20.25 -0.29 8.49
C GLU A 172 19.41 -0.57 7.23
N MET A 173 18.15 -0.17 7.22
CA MET A 173 17.21 -0.41 6.12
C MET A 173 17.17 0.82 5.19
N ARG A 174 18.16 0.92 4.32
CA ARG A 174 18.35 2.10 3.46
C ARG A 174 17.54 2.10 2.17
N TYR A 175 17.01 0.95 1.75
CA TYR A 175 16.24 0.80 0.51
C TYR A 175 14.91 0.15 0.82
N ILE A 176 13.83 0.96 0.79
CA ILE A 176 12.50 0.56 1.23
C ILE A 176 11.45 1.00 0.21
N GLY A 177 10.50 0.12 -0.07
CA GLY A 177 9.25 0.42 -0.77
C GLY A 177 8.10 0.57 0.21
N TRP A 178 7.60 1.79 0.35
CA TRP A 178 6.51 2.15 1.27
C TRP A 178 5.16 2.03 0.57
N ASP A 179 4.24 1.27 1.12
CA ASP A 179 2.84 1.25 0.68
C ASP A 179 2.08 2.34 1.44
N VAL A 180 1.76 3.41 0.74
CA VAL A 180 1.05 4.58 1.28
C VAL A 180 -0.40 4.55 0.84
N CYS A 181 -1.33 4.53 1.79
CA CYS A 181 -2.74 4.77 1.56
C CYS A 181 -3.08 6.24 1.83
N PHE A 182 -3.89 6.84 0.97
CA PHE A 182 -4.47 8.15 1.20
C PHE A 182 -5.83 7.97 1.87
N SER A 183 -5.88 8.27 3.16
CA SER A 183 -7.09 8.16 3.96
C SER A 183 -7.82 9.49 4.09
N ASN A 184 -9.05 9.47 4.60
CA ASN A 184 -9.82 10.67 4.94
C ASN A 184 -9.18 11.55 6.03
N LYS A 185 -8.09 11.08 6.65
CA LYS A 185 -7.29 11.83 7.64
C LYS A 185 -5.89 12.19 7.12
N GLY A 186 -5.63 11.95 5.83
CA GLY A 186 -4.33 12.13 5.18
C GLY A 186 -3.60 10.81 4.90
N PRO A 187 -2.35 10.87 4.42
CA PRO A 187 -1.59 9.69 4.06
C PRO A 187 -1.19 8.85 5.29
N ILE A 188 -1.28 7.52 5.13
CA ILE A 188 -0.95 6.52 6.16
C ILE A 188 0.00 5.49 5.54
N LEU A 189 1.05 5.11 6.28
CA LEU A 189 1.87 3.94 5.92
C LEU A 189 1.11 2.66 6.25
N VAL A 190 0.89 1.84 5.25
CA VAL A 190 0.31 0.50 5.42
C VAL A 190 1.40 -0.50 5.76
N GLU A 191 2.51 -0.46 5.02
CA GLU A 191 3.68 -1.32 5.26
C GLU A 191 4.95 -0.72 4.63
N GLY A 192 6.11 -1.15 5.13
CA GLY A 192 7.41 -0.93 4.50
C GLY A 192 8.00 -2.27 4.07
N ASN A 193 8.40 -2.36 2.80
CA ASN A 193 8.98 -3.56 2.22
C ASN A 193 10.48 -3.32 1.99
N GLU A 194 11.32 -4.09 2.67
CA GLU A 194 12.75 -4.10 2.41
C GLU A 194 13.04 -4.68 1.02
N TYR A 195 14.04 -4.15 0.35
CA TYR A 195 14.45 -4.58 -0.99
C TYR A 195 13.25 -4.76 -1.94
N PRO A 196 12.45 -3.70 -2.17
CA PRO A 196 11.26 -3.79 -3.02
C PRO A 196 11.62 -4.31 -4.40
N GLY A 197 10.75 -5.17 -4.95
CA GLY A 197 10.90 -5.69 -6.30
C GLY A 197 11.02 -4.56 -7.33
N HIS A 198 11.87 -4.75 -8.33
CA HIS A 198 12.20 -3.73 -9.34
C HIS A 198 11.50 -3.98 -10.69
N ASP A 199 10.68 -4.99 -10.79
CA ASP A 199 9.99 -5.39 -12.01
C ASP A 199 8.93 -4.36 -12.46
N ILE A 200 8.17 -3.79 -11.53
CA ILE A 200 7.05 -2.87 -11.83
C ILE A 200 7.56 -1.54 -12.37
N TYR A 201 8.49 -0.90 -11.70
CA TYR A 201 8.99 0.42 -12.15
C TYR A 201 9.96 0.34 -13.35
N GLN A 202 10.25 -0.86 -13.86
CA GLN A 202 10.95 -1.12 -15.11
C GLN A 202 10.00 -1.44 -16.27
N LEU A 203 8.68 -1.40 -16.05
CA LEU A 203 7.72 -1.56 -17.13
C LEU A 203 7.88 -0.45 -18.18
N PRO A 204 7.62 -0.71 -19.48
CA PRO A 204 7.75 0.30 -20.54
C PRO A 204 6.95 1.59 -20.26
N GLU A 205 5.80 1.48 -19.61
CA GLU A 205 4.95 2.61 -19.24
C GLU A 205 5.60 3.50 -18.17
N HIS A 206 6.56 2.96 -17.41
CA HIS A 206 7.31 3.68 -16.37
C HIS A 206 8.67 4.20 -16.85
N THR A 207 9.14 3.74 -18.02
CA THR A 207 10.50 4.00 -18.54
C THR A 207 10.47 4.37 -20.03
N HIS A 208 9.77 5.46 -20.39
CA HIS A 208 9.55 5.87 -21.78
C HIS A 208 10.84 6.14 -22.57
N ASP A 209 11.93 6.46 -21.89
CA ASP A 209 13.26 6.69 -22.48
C ASP A 209 14.06 5.40 -22.73
N HIS A 210 13.52 4.24 -22.32
CA HIS A 210 14.15 2.92 -22.39
C HIS A 210 15.45 2.76 -21.59
N TYR A 211 15.86 3.78 -20.81
CA TYR A 211 17.04 3.69 -19.92
C TYR A 211 16.72 3.15 -18.53
N GLY A 212 15.44 2.94 -18.23
CA GLY A 212 14.98 2.53 -16.93
C GLY A 212 15.24 3.63 -15.89
N ILE A 213 15.20 3.26 -14.61
CA ILE A 213 15.33 4.23 -13.51
C ILE A 213 16.73 4.26 -12.87
N TRP A 214 17.71 3.52 -13.43
CA TRP A 214 19.08 3.50 -12.92
C TRP A 214 19.71 4.90 -12.74
N PRO A 215 19.49 5.88 -13.65
CA PRO A 215 19.98 7.24 -13.44
C PRO A 215 19.48 7.90 -12.15
N LYS A 216 18.27 7.56 -11.66
CA LYS A 216 17.73 8.09 -10.39
C LYS A 216 18.51 7.53 -9.19
N PHE A 217 18.86 6.25 -9.22
CA PHE A 217 19.72 5.65 -8.19
C PHE A 217 21.11 6.28 -8.16
N THR A 218 21.75 6.42 -9.33
CA THR A 218 23.10 7.02 -9.39
C THR A 218 23.10 8.48 -8.96
N LYS A 219 22.02 9.23 -9.22
CA LYS A 219 21.88 10.62 -8.78
C LYS A 219 21.78 10.73 -7.26
N ALA A 220 21.13 9.78 -6.59
CA ALA A 220 21.01 9.76 -5.13
C ALA A 220 22.36 9.61 -4.40
N PHE A 221 23.37 9.02 -5.06
CA PHE A 221 24.70 8.80 -4.49
C PHE A 221 25.80 9.71 -5.09
N LYS A 222 25.45 10.59 -6.04
CA LYS A 222 26.39 11.61 -6.54
C LYS A 222 26.39 12.78 -5.57
N LYS A 223 27.57 13.05 -5.02
CA LYS A 223 27.87 14.29 -4.30
C LYS A 223 28.05 15.44 -5.24
#